data_cbc60e1e34c29506889b25fcb321f4ed
#
_entry.id   cbc60e1e34c29506889b25fcb321f4ed
#
_cell.length_a   1.000
_cell.length_b   1.000
_cell.length_c   1.000
_cell.angle_alpha   90.00
_cell.angle_beta   90.00
_cell.angle_gamma   90.00
#
_symmetry.space_group_name_H-M   'P 1'
#
loop_
_entity.id
_entity.type
_entity.pdbx_description
1 polymer ?
#
loop_
_entity_poly.entity_id
_entity_poly.type
_entity_poly.pdbx_seq_one_letter_code
_entity_poly.pdbx_strand_id
1 'polypeptide(L)'
;RGCIPSKTLLHIAKVLEETESLKNMGVGFSKPKIDIDGVRSWKSKIVTQLSSGISQMAKARKVQTVQGEATFLSNSEIQIKSESKKQVVTFDHCIIAAGSSSSTIPGIPTENKDVLTSRTALDLVRVPKNLLIIGGGYIGLEMGTVFNSLGSVVSVAEFLPNLLPGADADLVKPLARKLKKQFEEIYLSTKITSVNPSKPKGLTVTMEKDGKTSTKKFDQVLVAVGRKPNTKNIGLENTTIIINDRGFITVDKCQKTNVDNVYAIGDIAGDPMLAHKATHEGKVAAEVICGLPAEFDAKAIPAVIFTDPEIAWVGITEAEAKEKSIPYQKGEFPWAASGKSLAMGRNEGRTKIIFDPDTKRTIGVGIVGPNAGDLISEGALAIEMGADAEDISLTIHPHPTLGETFANAAEVFEGTVTDLYIPKKPG
;
A
#
# COMPACT_ATOMS: atom_id res chain seq x y z
N ARG A 1 10.48 7.36 4.02
CA ARG A 1 10.22 6.90 5.41
C ARG A 1 9.46 5.58 5.45
N GLY A 2 8.56 5.31 4.50
CA GLY A 2 7.71 4.12 4.45
C GLY A 2 8.06 3.21 3.27
N CYS A 3 7.74 3.64 2.06
CA CYS A 3 7.78 2.83 0.83
C CYS A 3 9.16 2.20 0.54
N ILE A 4 10.22 2.99 0.51
CA ILE A 4 11.54 2.48 0.15
C ILE A 4 12.09 1.49 1.19
N PRO A 5 12.12 1.80 2.50
CA PRO A 5 12.60 0.82 3.48
C PRO A 5 11.73 -0.45 3.52
N SER A 6 10.40 -0.36 3.37
CA SER A 6 9.55 -1.55 3.36
C SER A 6 9.81 -2.41 2.13
N LYS A 7 9.93 -1.82 0.93
CA LYS A 7 10.19 -2.58 -0.31
C LYS A 7 11.59 -3.19 -0.35
N THR A 8 12.56 -2.52 0.27
CA THR A 8 13.91 -3.10 0.46
C THR A 8 13.84 -4.37 1.33
N LEU A 9 13.10 -4.33 2.45
CA LEU A 9 12.94 -5.49 3.33
C LEU A 9 12.09 -6.60 2.69
N LEU A 10 11.01 -6.23 1.98
CA LEU A 10 10.16 -7.19 1.26
C LEU A 10 10.91 -7.89 0.13
N HIS A 11 11.81 -7.18 -0.58
CA HIS A 11 12.67 -7.82 -1.58
C HIS A 11 13.57 -8.89 -0.93
N ILE A 12 14.18 -8.60 0.21
CA ILE A 12 14.98 -9.59 0.95
C ILE A 12 14.11 -10.79 1.35
N ALA A 13 12.90 -10.53 1.88
CA ALA A 13 11.96 -11.58 2.25
C ALA A 13 11.58 -12.46 1.04
N LYS A 14 11.29 -11.84 -0.10
CA LYS A 14 10.97 -12.54 -1.37
C LYS A 14 12.11 -13.44 -1.82
N VAL A 15 13.36 -12.94 -1.82
CA VAL A 15 14.54 -13.73 -2.23
C VAL A 15 14.76 -14.93 -1.29
N LEU A 16 14.60 -14.74 0.02
CA LEU A 16 14.71 -15.85 0.99
C LEU A 16 13.67 -16.93 0.70
N GLU A 17 12.44 -16.57 0.42
CA GLU A 17 11.36 -17.51 0.14
C GLU A 17 11.52 -18.18 -1.23
N GLU A 18 11.90 -17.45 -2.27
CA GLU A 18 12.20 -18.01 -3.59
C GLU A 18 13.34 -19.04 -3.50
N THR A 19 14.40 -18.73 -2.75
CA THR A 19 15.51 -19.66 -2.49
C THR A 19 15.03 -20.93 -1.80
N GLU A 20 14.16 -20.84 -0.80
CA GLU A 20 13.59 -22.01 -0.11
C GLU A 20 12.69 -22.84 -1.06
N SER A 21 11.96 -22.18 -1.97
CA SER A 21 11.07 -22.85 -2.91
C SER A 21 11.79 -23.67 -3.98
N LEU A 22 13.05 -23.30 -4.32
CA LEU A 22 13.86 -23.99 -5.34
C LEU A 22 14.15 -25.46 -4.99
N LYS A 23 14.04 -25.85 -3.72
CA LYS A 23 14.12 -27.27 -3.35
C LYS A 23 13.10 -28.16 -4.07
N ASN A 24 11.91 -27.59 -4.37
CA ASN A 24 10.88 -28.29 -5.11
C ASN A 24 11.22 -28.43 -6.62
N MET A 25 12.23 -27.69 -7.08
CA MET A 25 12.74 -27.70 -8.47
C MET A 25 14.08 -28.44 -8.59
N GLY A 26 14.50 -29.13 -7.52
CA GLY A 26 15.73 -29.93 -7.50
C GLY A 26 16.98 -29.15 -7.07
N VAL A 27 16.87 -27.90 -6.61
CA VAL A 27 17.99 -27.08 -6.16
C VAL A 27 17.90 -26.84 -4.65
N GLY A 28 18.83 -27.38 -3.88
CA GLY A 28 18.86 -27.23 -2.43
C GLY A 28 19.92 -26.22 -1.97
N PHE A 29 19.53 -25.36 -1.03
CA PHE A 29 20.42 -24.45 -0.32
C PHE A 29 20.46 -24.79 1.18
N SER A 30 21.59 -24.54 1.82
CA SER A 30 21.66 -24.57 3.28
C SER A 30 20.83 -23.42 3.86
N LYS A 31 20.35 -23.58 5.10
CA LYS A 31 19.64 -22.51 5.78
C LYS A 31 20.47 -21.22 5.82
N PRO A 32 19.96 -20.08 5.35
CA PRO A 32 20.74 -18.85 5.30
C PRO A 32 21.07 -18.35 6.71
N LYS A 33 22.29 -17.82 6.86
CA LYS A 33 22.67 -17.04 8.05
C LYS A 33 22.31 -15.58 7.79
N ILE A 34 21.34 -15.06 8.55
CA ILE A 34 20.86 -13.69 8.39
C ILE A 34 21.60 -12.78 9.37
N ASP A 35 22.33 -11.80 8.86
CA ASP A 35 22.92 -10.70 9.61
C ASP A 35 21.95 -9.52 9.62
N ILE A 36 21.24 -9.33 10.73
CA ILE A 36 20.23 -8.25 10.88
C ILE A 36 20.85 -6.86 10.80
N ASP A 37 22.08 -6.69 11.28
CA ASP A 37 22.80 -5.41 11.20
C ASP A 37 23.20 -5.11 9.75
N GLY A 38 23.60 -6.11 9.00
CA GLY A 38 23.82 -6.01 7.56
C GLY A 38 22.56 -5.64 6.79
N VAL A 39 21.42 -6.28 7.10
CA VAL A 39 20.11 -5.92 6.50
C VAL A 39 19.70 -4.48 6.81
N ARG A 40 19.86 -4.04 8.06
CA ARG A 40 19.58 -2.66 8.46
C ARG A 40 20.48 -1.66 7.72
N SER A 41 21.77 -1.97 7.64
CA SER A 41 22.75 -1.12 6.97
C SER A 41 22.44 -0.99 5.48
N TRP A 42 22.12 -2.09 4.81
CA TRP A 42 21.69 -2.08 3.40
C TRP A 42 20.45 -1.21 3.19
N LYS A 43 19.39 -1.45 3.96
CA LYS A 43 18.16 -0.61 3.92
C LYS A 43 18.48 0.87 4.11
N SER A 44 19.30 1.21 5.10
CA SER A 44 19.65 2.61 5.40
C SER A 44 20.49 3.24 4.29
N LYS A 45 21.41 2.48 3.68
CA LYS A 45 22.19 2.92 2.50
C LYS A 45 21.28 3.35 1.35
N ILE A 46 20.28 2.53 1.00
CA ILE A 46 19.35 2.83 -0.09
C ILE A 46 18.53 4.10 0.22
N VAL A 47 18.01 4.22 1.43
CA VAL A 47 17.26 5.41 1.86
C VAL A 47 18.13 6.66 1.80
N THR A 48 19.37 6.58 2.28
CA THR A 48 20.33 7.71 2.25
C THR A 48 20.68 8.10 0.82
N GLN A 49 20.93 7.13 -0.06
CA GLN A 49 21.23 7.38 -1.48
C GLN A 49 20.11 8.17 -2.16
N LEU A 50 18.86 7.75 -2.00
CA LEU A 50 17.70 8.42 -2.60
C LEU A 50 17.47 9.81 -1.98
N SER A 51 17.58 9.94 -0.66
CA SER A 51 17.42 11.22 0.02
C SER A 51 18.51 12.22 -0.39
N SER A 52 19.74 11.75 -0.54
CA SER A 52 20.87 12.57 -1.04
C SER A 52 20.64 13.03 -2.48
N GLY A 53 20.10 12.15 -3.34
CA GLY A 53 19.71 12.50 -4.72
C GLY A 53 18.67 13.63 -4.76
N ILE A 54 17.63 13.55 -3.92
CA ILE A 54 16.61 14.61 -3.80
C ILE A 54 17.25 15.92 -3.33
N SER A 55 18.13 15.87 -2.33
CA SER A 55 18.84 17.06 -1.83
C SER A 55 19.73 17.70 -2.90
N GLN A 56 20.42 16.90 -3.71
CA GLN A 56 21.23 17.39 -4.84
C GLN A 56 20.36 18.05 -5.91
N MET A 57 19.21 17.46 -6.25
CA MET A 57 18.27 18.04 -7.21
C MET A 57 17.71 19.38 -6.70
N ALA A 58 17.33 19.46 -5.42
CA ALA A 58 16.87 20.71 -4.81
C ALA A 58 17.95 21.80 -4.91
N LYS A 59 19.20 21.46 -4.56
CA LYS A 59 20.34 22.39 -4.67
C LYS A 59 20.58 22.84 -6.11
N ALA A 60 20.57 21.93 -7.08
CA ALA A 60 20.77 22.24 -8.49
C ALA A 60 19.69 23.18 -9.04
N ARG A 61 18.44 23.03 -8.54
CA ARG A 61 17.30 23.90 -8.88
C ARG A 61 17.19 25.14 -8.01
N LYS A 62 18.18 25.42 -7.15
CA LYS A 62 18.22 26.56 -6.25
C LYS A 62 17.03 26.63 -5.27
N VAL A 63 16.46 25.48 -4.93
CA VAL A 63 15.40 25.37 -3.91
C VAL A 63 16.05 25.55 -2.54
N GLN A 64 15.58 26.54 -1.78
CA GLN A 64 16.01 26.75 -0.40
C GLN A 64 15.32 25.73 0.51
N THR A 65 16.10 25.00 1.30
CA THR A 65 15.59 24.05 2.28
C THR A 65 15.79 24.56 3.69
N VAL A 66 14.74 24.52 4.50
CA VAL A 66 14.78 24.95 5.90
C VAL A 66 14.34 23.78 6.80
N GLN A 67 15.20 23.39 7.74
CA GLN A 67 14.92 22.30 8.68
C GLN A 67 14.27 22.85 9.94
N GLY A 68 13.09 22.30 10.30
CA GLY A 68 12.37 22.67 11.53
C GLY A 68 10.92 22.23 11.54
N GLU A 69 10.23 22.49 12.63
CA GLU A 69 8.78 22.33 12.76
C GLU A 69 8.11 23.62 12.29
N ALA A 70 7.24 23.48 11.29
CA ALA A 70 6.46 24.57 10.70
C ALA A 70 5.08 24.66 11.35
N THR A 71 4.64 25.86 11.70
CA THR A 71 3.33 26.15 12.28
C THR A 71 2.76 27.41 11.64
N PHE A 72 1.54 27.36 11.13
CA PHE A 72 0.85 28.51 10.56
C PHE A 72 0.56 29.54 11.65
N LEU A 73 0.88 30.81 11.37
CA LEU A 73 0.52 31.94 12.17
C LEU A 73 -0.70 32.67 11.60
N SER A 74 -0.88 32.59 10.28
CA SER A 74 -2.00 33.18 9.52
C SER A 74 -2.13 32.47 8.16
N ASN A 75 -3.01 32.98 7.29
CA ASN A 75 -3.15 32.52 5.91
C ASN A 75 -1.94 32.83 5.00
N SER A 76 -0.94 33.57 5.48
CA SER A 76 0.24 34.02 4.69
C SER A 76 1.56 33.92 5.45
N GLU A 77 1.56 33.41 6.68
CA GLU A 77 2.75 33.36 7.52
C GLU A 77 2.91 32.00 8.19
N ILE A 78 4.14 31.48 8.17
CA ILE A 78 4.54 30.25 8.85
C ILE A 78 5.71 30.54 9.78
N GLN A 79 5.61 30.12 11.03
CA GLN A 79 6.74 30.05 11.95
C GLN A 79 7.47 28.71 11.77
N ILE A 80 8.78 28.76 11.60
CA ILE A 80 9.64 27.58 11.56
C ILE A 80 10.50 27.58 12.82
N LYS A 81 10.36 26.54 13.64
CA LYS A 81 11.13 26.32 14.86
C LYS A 81 12.13 25.20 14.63
N SER A 82 13.42 25.51 14.69
CA SER A 82 14.52 24.54 14.79
C SER A 82 15.06 24.49 16.22
N GLU A 83 16.00 23.59 16.50
CA GLU A 83 16.64 23.49 17.84
C GLU A 83 17.26 24.79 18.32
N SER A 84 17.82 25.60 17.43
CA SER A 84 18.58 26.79 17.74
C SER A 84 17.92 28.12 17.34
N LYS A 85 16.85 28.07 16.50
CA LYS A 85 16.32 29.31 15.90
C LYS A 85 14.81 29.19 15.66
N LYS A 86 14.12 30.32 15.87
CA LYS A 86 12.78 30.59 15.37
C LYS A 86 12.85 31.60 14.25
N GLN A 87 12.17 31.39 13.16
CA GLN A 87 12.01 32.34 12.07
C GLN A 87 10.58 32.36 11.57
N VAL A 88 10.11 33.50 11.11
CA VAL A 88 8.82 33.64 10.41
C VAL A 88 9.12 33.78 8.93
N VAL A 89 8.37 33.10 8.13
CA VAL A 89 8.42 33.15 6.67
C VAL A 89 7.04 33.57 6.16
N THR A 90 7.02 34.62 5.37
CA THR A 90 5.86 35.01 4.57
C THR A 90 5.93 34.32 3.21
N PHE A 91 4.79 34.03 2.60
CA PHE A 91 4.71 33.34 1.31
C PHE A 91 3.62 33.95 0.43
N ASP A 92 3.85 33.98 -0.86
CA ASP A 92 2.84 34.30 -1.85
C ASP A 92 1.95 33.06 -2.10
N HIS A 93 2.53 31.88 -2.15
CA HIS A 93 1.83 30.60 -2.27
C HIS A 93 2.42 29.54 -1.33
N CYS A 94 1.58 28.65 -0.82
CA CYS A 94 2.01 27.57 0.07
C CYS A 94 1.38 26.24 -0.38
N ILE A 95 2.18 25.17 -0.44
CA ILE A 95 1.70 23.79 -0.63
C ILE A 95 1.91 23.02 0.67
N ILE A 96 0.84 22.58 1.30
CA ILE A 96 0.86 21.75 2.51
C ILE A 96 1.01 20.27 2.11
N ALA A 97 2.17 19.69 2.41
CA ALA A 97 2.50 18.30 2.13
C ALA A 97 2.90 17.55 3.41
N ALA A 98 2.20 17.80 4.52
CA ALA A 98 2.57 17.29 5.85
C ALA A 98 2.28 15.79 6.04
N GLY A 99 1.59 15.15 5.11
CA GLY A 99 1.38 13.70 5.07
C GLY A 99 0.49 13.16 6.18
N SER A 100 0.78 11.94 6.62
CA SER A 100 0.00 11.20 7.62
C SER A 100 0.89 10.50 8.64
N SER A 101 0.28 10.11 9.76
CA SER A 101 0.90 9.33 10.85
C SER A 101 0.11 8.03 11.11
N SER A 102 0.78 7.04 11.72
CA SER A 102 0.11 5.80 12.13
C SER A 102 -1.02 6.09 13.09
N SER A 103 -2.17 5.46 12.86
CA SER A 103 -3.27 5.46 13.82
C SER A 103 -2.94 4.59 15.02
N THR A 104 -3.48 4.96 16.18
CA THR A 104 -3.33 4.23 17.44
C THR A 104 -4.68 3.77 17.92
N ILE A 105 -4.71 2.72 18.73
CA ILE A 105 -5.91 2.25 19.43
C ILE A 105 -5.85 2.76 20.87
N PRO A 106 -6.92 3.37 21.41
CA PRO A 106 -6.98 3.75 22.82
C PRO A 106 -6.66 2.56 23.72
N GLY A 107 -5.85 2.78 24.75
CA GLY A 107 -5.46 1.73 25.71
C GLY A 107 -4.28 0.85 25.28
N ILE A 108 -3.67 1.10 24.11
CA ILE A 108 -2.42 0.45 23.70
C ILE A 108 -1.24 1.39 23.97
N PRO A 109 -0.24 1.01 24.78
CA PRO A 109 0.88 1.86 25.19
C PRO A 109 1.92 1.96 24.05
N THR A 110 1.72 2.87 23.11
CA THR A 110 2.60 3.08 21.96
C THR A 110 3.99 3.65 22.30
N GLU A 111 4.16 4.17 23.51
CA GLU A 111 5.45 4.60 24.07
C GLU A 111 6.31 3.42 24.55
N ASN A 112 5.74 2.24 24.73
CA ASN A 112 6.48 1.03 25.07
C ASN A 112 7.29 0.57 23.85
N LYS A 113 8.60 0.39 24.03
CA LYS A 113 9.54 -0.03 22.96
C LYS A 113 9.20 -1.37 22.30
N ASP A 114 8.41 -2.21 22.94
CA ASP A 114 7.96 -3.50 22.43
C ASP A 114 6.60 -3.39 21.72
N VAL A 115 5.97 -2.21 21.70
CA VAL A 115 4.81 -1.87 20.89
C VAL A 115 5.28 -1.03 19.69
N LEU A 116 5.29 -1.67 18.54
CA LEU A 116 5.78 -1.08 17.29
C LEU A 116 4.66 -0.36 16.54
N THR A 117 5.01 0.70 15.87
CA THR A 117 4.22 1.31 14.79
C THR A 117 4.81 0.89 13.44
N SER A 118 4.14 1.20 12.32
CA SER A 118 4.67 0.97 10.98
C SER A 118 6.05 1.62 10.79
N ARG A 119 6.33 2.75 11.44
CA ARG A 119 7.61 3.45 11.38
C ARG A 119 8.69 2.70 12.16
N THR A 120 8.44 2.40 13.44
CA THR A 120 9.46 1.78 14.32
C THR A 120 9.72 0.31 13.95
N ALA A 121 8.74 -0.39 13.34
CA ALA A 121 8.95 -1.72 12.79
C ALA A 121 10.00 -1.73 11.66
N LEU A 122 10.02 -0.68 10.83
CA LEU A 122 11.01 -0.52 9.74
C LEU A 122 12.43 -0.23 10.25
N ASP A 123 12.60 0.21 11.49
CA ASP A 123 13.93 0.37 12.09
C ASP A 123 14.62 -0.99 12.29
N LEU A 124 13.83 -2.07 12.40
CA LEU A 124 14.29 -3.46 12.52
C LEU A 124 15.37 -3.61 13.61
N VAL A 125 15.11 -3.02 14.79
CA VAL A 125 16.07 -3.03 15.91
C VAL A 125 16.37 -4.46 16.36
N ARG A 126 15.36 -5.34 16.33
CA ARG A 126 15.47 -6.77 16.61
C ARG A 126 14.39 -7.54 15.86
N VAL A 127 14.62 -8.84 15.66
CA VAL A 127 13.61 -9.79 15.19
C VAL A 127 13.02 -10.49 16.43
N PRO A 128 11.75 -10.24 16.81
CA PRO A 128 11.13 -10.91 17.96
C PRO A 128 10.91 -12.40 17.65
N LYS A 129 10.92 -13.24 18.66
CA LYS A 129 10.56 -14.66 18.48
C LYS A 129 9.07 -14.79 18.16
N ASN A 130 8.20 -14.09 18.91
CA ASN A 130 6.76 -14.08 18.71
C ASN A 130 6.28 -12.63 18.49
N LEU A 131 5.68 -12.36 17.34
CA LEU A 131 5.14 -11.06 16.95
C LEU A 131 3.64 -11.14 16.76
N LEU A 132 2.89 -10.26 17.42
CA LEU A 132 1.50 -10.01 17.04
C LEU A 132 1.40 -8.75 16.18
N ILE A 133 0.65 -8.84 15.10
CA ILE A 133 0.28 -7.70 14.27
C ILE A 133 -1.20 -7.40 14.51
N ILE A 134 -1.51 -6.18 14.87
CA ILE A 134 -2.87 -5.67 15.03
C ILE A 134 -3.22 -4.88 13.77
N GLY A 135 -4.13 -5.42 12.97
CA GLY A 135 -4.55 -4.91 11.66
C GLY A 135 -4.09 -5.79 10.50
N GLY A 136 -5.04 -6.37 9.78
CA GLY A 136 -4.87 -7.22 8.60
C GLY A 136 -4.85 -6.44 7.27
N GLY A 137 -4.57 -5.13 7.31
CA GLY A 137 -4.35 -4.29 6.14
C GLY A 137 -2.96 -4.49 5.53
N TYR A 138 -2.70 -3.80 4.41
CA TYR A 138 -1.46 -3.96 3.63
C TYR A 138 -0.18 -3.76 4.46
N ILE A 139 -0.12 -2.74 5.32
CA ILE A 139 1.06 -2.48 6.17
C ILE A 139 1.33 -3.65 7.11
N GLY A 140 0.27 -4.15 7.77
CA GLY A 140 0.39 -5.28 8.69
C GLY A 140 0.87 -6.54 8.00
N LEU A 141 0.30 -6.89 6.85
CA LEU A 141 0.65 -8.11 6.12
C LEU A 141 2.02 -8.02 5.47
N GLU A 142 2.41 -6.87 4.91
CA GLU A 142 3.77 -6.65 4.39
C GLU A 142 4.82 -6.81 5.49
N MET A 143 4.63 -6.18 6.65
CA MET A 143 5.55 -6.32 7.77
C MET A 143 5.53 -7.73 8.36
N GLY A 144 4.36 -8.39 8.40
CA GLY A 144 4.23 -9.78 8.78
C GLY A 144 5.07 -10.71 7.90
N THR A 145 5.01 -10.51 6.59
CA THR A 145 5.83 -11.25 5.63
C THR A 145 7.32 -11.03 5.88
N VAL A 146 7.75 -9.78 6.11
CA VAL A 146 9.15 -9.46 6.42
C VAL A 146 9.61 -10.16 7.70
N PHE A 147 8.90 -9.99 8.81
CA PHE A 147 9.31 -10.57 10.09
C PHE A 147 9.27 -12.10 10.07
N ASN A 148 8.28 -12.68 9.39
CA ASN A 148 8.19 -14.14 9.24
C ASN A 148 9.40 -14.68 8.46
N SER A 149 9.77 -14.07 7.34
CA SER A 149 10.95 -14.49 6.55
C SER A 149 12.26 -14.32 7.31
N LEU A 150 12.32 -13.38 8.27
CA LEU A 150 13.47 -13.18 9.14
C LEU A 150 13.47 -14.11 10.37
N GLY A 151 12.46 -14.97 10.54
CA GLY A 151 12.40 -16.01 11.56
C GLY A 151 11.48 -15.75 12.74
N SER A 152 10.64 -14.71 12.70
CA SER A 152 9.58 -14.52 13.71
C SER A 152 8.41 -15.48 13.49
N VAL A 153 7.85 -16.00 14.57
CA VAL A 153 6.52 -16.60 14.61
C VAL A 153 5.51 -15.46 14.63
N VAL A 154 4.76 -15.28 13.54
CA VAL A 154 3.86 -14.16 13.34
C VAL A 154 2.42 -14.57 13.54
N SER A 155 1.65 -13.78 14.31
CA SER A 155 0.19 -13.84 14.37
C SER A 155 -0.40 -12.51 13.95
N VAL A 156 -1.60 -12.53 13.36
CA VAL A 156 -2.34 -11.32 12.94
C VAL A 156 -3.70 -11.31 13.62
N ALA A 157 -4.09 -10.16 14.19
CA ALA A 157 -5.44 -9.91 14.68
C ALA A 157 -6.11 -8.83 13.83
N GLU A 158 -7.23 -9.18 13.21
CA GLU A 158 -8.02 -8.25 12.37
C GLU A 158 -9.44 -8.15 12.95
N PHE A 159 -9.90 -6.92 13.11
CA PHE A 159 -11.24 -6.61 13.61
C PHE A 159 -12.34 -6.99 12.63
N LEU A 160 -12.07 -6.84 11.34
CA LEU A 160 -13.00 -7.19 10.26
C LEU A 160 -13.00 -8.70 9.97
N PRO A 161 -14.04 -9.22 9.31
CA PRO A 161 -14.12 -10.64 8.97
C PRO A 161 -13.16 -11.08 7.85
N ASN A 162 -12.51 -10.13 7.16
CA ASN A 162 -11.61 -10.39 6.04
C ASN A 162 -10.32 -9.59 6.17
N LEU A 163 -9.23 -10.12 5.62
CA LEU A 163 -8.00 -9.39 5.38
C LEU A 163 -8.18 -8.42 4.22
N LEU A 164 -7.37 -7.34 4.20
CA LEU A 164 -7.28 -6.38 3.09
C LEU A 164 -8.64 -5.82 2.64
N PRO A 165 -9.37 -5.15 3.55
CA PRO A 165 -10.61 -4.49 3.18
C PRO A 165 -10.31 -3.42 2.10
N GLY A 166 -10.95 -3.50 0.95
CA GLY A 166 -10.71 -2.62 -0.21
C GLY A 166 -10.14 -3.34 -1.43
N ALA A 167 -9.61 -4.57 -1.27
CA ALA A 167 -9.32 -5.47 -2.39
C ALA A 167 -10.43 -6.53 -2.53
N ASP A 168 -10.72 -6.93 -3.75
CA ASP A 168 -11.71 -7.97 -4.00
C ASP A 168 -11.30 -9.31 -3.37
N ALA A 169 -12.26 -10.01 -2.76
CA ALA A 169 -12.02 -11.22 -1.98
C ALA A 169 -11.37 -12.37 -2.79
N ASP A 170 -11.62 -12.44 -4.09
CA ASP A 170 -11.02 -13.43 -4.98
C ASP A 170 -9.52 -13.17 -5.20
N LEU A 171 -9.08 -11.90 -5.21
CA LEU A 171 -7.67 -11.53 -5.25
C LEU A 171 -6.97 -11.77 -3.90
N VAL A 172 -7.68 -11.58 -2.79
CA VAL A 172 -7.14 -11.80 -1.44
C VAL A 172 -6.97 -13.29 -1.12
N LYS A 173 -7.82 -14.15 -1.67
CA LYS A 173 -7.88 -15.58 -1.35
C LYS A 173 -6.55 -16.35 -1.55
N PRO A 174 -5.78 -16.19 -2.66
CA PRO A 174 -4.46 -16.81 -2.80
C PRO A 174 -3.49 -16.41 -1.69
N LEU A 175 -3.40 -15.12 -1.41
CA LEU A 175 -2.56 -14.60 -0.33
C LEU A 175 -2.98 -15.14 1.04
N ALA A 176 -4.28 -15.09 1.37
CA ALA A 176 -4.79 -15.58 2.65
C ALA A 176 -4.48 -17.06 2.88
N ARG A 177 -4.57 -17.90 1.81
CA ARG A 177 -4.17 -19.32 1.87
C ARG A 177 -2.69 -19.51 2.16
N LYS A 178 -1.84 -18.66 1.59
CA LYS A 178 -0.39 -18.70 1.81
C LYS A 178 -0.05 -18.26 3.23
N LEU A 179 -0.58 -17.11 3.67
CA LEU A 179 -0.35 -16.59 5.01
C LEU A 179 -0.84 -17.54 6.11
N LYS A 180 -1.94 -18.26 5.88
CA LYS A 180 -2.42 -19.30 6.81
C LYS A 180 -1.43 -20.46 7.01
N LYS A 181 -0.55 -20.70 6.03
CA LYS A 181 0.51 -21.73 6.15
C LYS A 181 1.80 -21.18 6.78
N GLN A 182 2.03 -19.88 6.67
CA GLN A 182 3.26 -19.22 7.11
C GLN A 182 3.14 -18.60 8.51
N PHE A 183 1.98 -18.04 8.84
CA PHE A 183 1.73 -17.44 10.13
C PHE A 183 1.18 -18.46 11.11
N GLU A 184 1.47 -18.26 12.39
CA GLU A 184 0.98 -19.12 13.46
C GLU A 184 -0.54 -19.07 13.58
N GLU A 185 -1.12 -17.85 13.49
CA GLU A 185 -2.55 -17.69 13.60
C GLU A 185 -3.02 -16.38 12.95
N ILE A 186 -4.20 -16.41 12.34
CA ILE A 186 -4.90 -15.24 11.81
C ILE A 186 -6.26 -15.14 12.49
N TYR A 187 -6.37 -14.22 13.46
CA TYR A 187 -7.59 -13.96 14.23
C TYR A 187 -8.46 -12.94 13.49
N LEU A 188 -9.42 -13.40 12.69
CA LEU A 188 -10.43 -12.54 12.06
C LEU A 188 -11.60 -12.26 13.01
N SER A 189 -12.31 -11.16 12.79
CA SER A 189 -13.41 -10.69 13.64
C SER A 189 -12.99 -10.59 15.11
N THR A 190 -11.74 -10.13 15.37
CA THR A 190 -11.14 -10.14 16.70
C THR A 190 -10.70 -8.74 17.11
N LYS A 191 -11.26 -8.23 18.19
CA LYS A 191 -10.93 -6.95 18.80
C LYS A 191 -9.80 -7.10 19.80
N ILE A 192 -8.78 -6.26 19.71
CA ILE A 192 -7.77 -6.12 20.77
C ILE A 192 -8.27 -5.10 21.77
N THR A 193 -8.43 -5.54 23.03
CA THR A 193 -8.97 -4.71 24.11
C THR A 193 -7.90 -4.13 25.01
N SER A 194 -6.75 -4.81 25.17
CA SER A 194 -5.62 -4.27 25.91
C SER A 194 -4.30 -4.92 25.52
N VAL A 195 -3.21 -4.17 25.73
CA VAL A 195 -1.82 -4.63 25.59
C VAL A 195 -1.07 -4.14 26.82
N ASN A 196 -0.62 -5.07 27.67
CA ASN A 196 0.03 -4.75 28.93
C ASN A 196 1.42 -5.37 29.02
N PRO A 197 2.40 -4.73 29.66
CA PRO A 197 3.69 -5.34 29.95
C PRO A 197 3.52 -6.64 30.74
N SER A 198 4.27 -7.67 30.37
CA SER A 198 4.27 -8.98 31.01
C SER A 198 5.60 -9.22 31.75
N LYS A 199 5.51 -9.84 32.94
CA LYS A 199 6.73 -10.29 33.66
C LYS A 199 7.08 -11.73 33.24
N PRO A 200 8.38 -12.07 33.13
CA PRO A 200 9.55 -11.21 33.30
C PRO A 200 9.84 -10.32 32.07
N LYS A 201 9.22 -10.58 30.89
CA LYS A 201 9.47 -9.88 29.62
C LYS A 201 8.31 -10.09 28.65
N GLY A 202 8.12 -9.15 27.70
CA GLY A 202 7.12 -9.21 26.63
C GLY A 202 5.82 -8.49 26.97
N LEU A 203 4.78 -8.81 26.23
CA LEU A 203 3.47 -8.17 26.30
C LEU A 203 2.37 -9.23 26.46
N THR A 204 1.42 -8.99 27.36
CA THR A 204 0.17 -9.75 27.45
C THR A 204 -0.91 -9.00 26.69
N VAL A 205 -1.50 -9.64 25.69
CA VAL A 205 -2.52 -9.08 24.83
C VAL A 205 -3.86 -9.73 25.14
N THR A 206 -4.87 -8.92 25.39
CA THR A 206 -6.26 -9.37 25.57
C THR A 206 -7.03 -9.18 24.27
N MET A 207 -7.66 -10.25 23.83
CA MET A 207 -8.44 -10.36 22.59
C MET A 207 -9.88 -10.71 22.93
N GLU A 208 -10.81 -10.12 22.20
CA GLU A 208 -12.24 -10.41 22.28
C GLU A 208 -12.77 -10.86 20.91
N LYS A 209 -13.42 -12.00 20.89
CA LYS A 209 -14.11 -12.53 19.72
C LYS A 209 -15.42 -13.19 20.14
N ASP A 210 -16.54 -12.84 19.50
CA ASP A 210 -17.88 -13.38 19.78
C ASP A 210 -18.25 -13.31 21.27
N GLY A 211 -17.91 -12.17 21.93
CA GLY A 211 -18.13 -11.95 23.36
C GLY A 211 -17.23 -12.76 24.29
N LYS A 212 -16.32 -13.57 23.79
CA LYS A 212 -15.37 -14.35 24.57
C LYS A 212 -14.01 -13.66 24.61
N THR A 213 -13.46 -13.51 25.80
CA THR A 213 -12.15 -12.92 26.03
C THR A 213 -11.09 -14.00 26.17
N SER A 214 -9.94 -13.80 25.55
CA SER A 214 -8.75 -14.62 25.68
C SER A 214 -7.50 -13.77 25.83
N THR A 215 -6.44 -14.34 26.40
CA THR A 215 -5.16 -13.64 26.57
C THR A 215 -4.02 -14.48 25.99
N LYS A 216 -3.09 -13.80 25.29
CA LYS A 216 -1.86 -14.42 24.77
C LYS A 216 -0.65 -13.54 25.05
N LYS A 217 0.54 -14.14 25.07
CA LYS A 217 1.82 -13.44 25.28
C LYS A 217 2.62 -13.35 23.99
N PHE A 218 3.19 -12.18 23.75
CA PHE A 218 4.04 -11.89 22.60
C PHE A 218 5.30 -11.14 23.04
N ASP A 219 6.38 -11.26 22.28
CA ASP A 219 7.61 -10.48 22.55
C ASP A 219 7.47 -9.03 22.13
N GLN A 220 6.76 -8.81 21.01
CA GLN A 220 6.44 -7.49 20.49
C GLN A 220 5.05 -7.50 19.84
N VAL A 221 4.47 -6.32 19.75
CA VAL A 221 3.20 -6.06 19.07
C VAL A 221 3.40 -4.95 18.05
N LEU A 222 2.96 -5.16 16.81
CA LEU A 222 2.92 -4.12 15.77
C LEU A 222 1.48 -3.61 15.62
N VAL A 223 1.27 -2.31 15.80
CA VAL A 223 -0.03 -1.66 15.55
C VAL A 223 -0.06 -1.08 14.14
N ALA A 224 -0.89 -1.66 13.27
CA ALA A 224 -1.02 -1.31 11.84
C ALA A 224 -2.49 -1.14 11.42
N VAL A 225 -3.25 -0.35 12.18
CA VAL A 225 -4.71 -0.17 12.07
C VAL A 225 -5.11 1.05 11.24
N GLY A 226 -4.24 1.51 10.36
CA GLY A 226 -4.49 2.62 9.46
C GLY A 226 -3.61 3.84 9.73
N ARG A 227 -3.95 4.94 9.06
CA ARG A 227 -3.22 6.21 9.11
C ARG A 227 -4.21 7.35 9.30
N LYS A 228 -3.74 8.46 9.83
CA LYS A 228 -4.49 9.70 10.01
C LYS A 228 -3.72 10.89 9.43
N PRO A 229 -4.38 11.86 8.79
CA PRO A 229 -3.73 13.05 8.25
C PRO A 229 -3.11 13.90 9.34
N ASN A 230 -1.98 14.55 9.04
CA ASN A 230 -1.23 15.39 9.99
C ASN A 230 -1.74 16.83 10.01
N THR A 231 -3.03 17.02 10.26
CA THR A 231 -3.67 18.34 10.35
C THR A 231 -3.61 18.95 11.74
N LYS A 232 -3.23 18.16 12.76
CA LYS A 232 -3.09 18.66 14.14
C LYS A 232 -1.69 19.20 14.41
N ASN A 233 -1.61 20.22 15.27
CA ASN A 233 -0.36 20.83 15.74
C ASN A 233 0.50 21.49 14.64
N ILE A 234 -0.09 21.85 13.51
CA ILE A 234 0.56 22.63 12.47
C ILE A 234 -0.01 24.05 12.34
N GLY A 235 -0.84 24.47 13.29
CA GLY A 235 -1.37 25.84 13.40
C GLY A 235 -2.51 26.15 12.45
N LEU A 236 -3.24 25.16 11.91
CA LEU A 236 -4.37 25.41 11.02
C LEU A 236 -5.52 26.17 11.71
N GLU A 237 -5.60 26.10 13.02
CA GLU A 237 -6.51 26.88 13.85
C GLU A 237 -6.29 28.40 13.75
N ASN A 238 -5.10 28.85 13.30
CA ASN A 238 -4.78 30.25 13.05
C ASN A 238 -5.13 30.69 11.61
N THR A 239 -5.72 29.82 10.84
CA THR A 239 -6.10 30.04 9.43
C THR A 239 -7.60 29.82 9.25
N THR A 240 -8.08 30.14 8.05
CA THR A 240 -9.47 29.84 7.67
C THR A 240 -9.60 28.55 6.87
N ILE A 241 -8.53 27.72 6.81
CA ILE A 241 -8.49 26.45 6.06
C ILE A 241 -9.53 25.48 6.61
N ILE A 242 -10.34 24.91 5.71
CA ILE A 242 -11.40 23.96 6.06
C ILE A 242 -10.82 22.53 6.15
N ILE A 243 -11.10 21.90 7.29
CA ILE A 243 -10.80 20.49 7.54
C ILE A 243 -12.13 19.74 7.61
N ASN A 244 -12.27 18.64 6.86
CA ASN A 244 -13.48 17.83 6.88
C ASN A 244 -13.56 16.92 8.12
N ASP A 245 -14.70 16.23 8.34
CA ASP A 245 -14.95 15.35 9.49
C ASP A 245 -13.98 14.18 9.59
N ARG A 246 -13.34 13.78 8.49
CA ARG A 246 -12.30 12.74 8.46
C ARG A 246 -10.90 13.27 8.78
N GLY A 247 -10.76 14.57 8.99
CA GLY A 247 -9.53 15.25 9.36
C GLY A 247 -8.65 15.65 8.18
N PHE A 248 -9.11 15.57 6.92
CA PHE A 248 -8.37 16.01 5.73
C PHE A 248 -8.62 17.49 5.44
N ILE A 249 -7.61 18.16 4.90
CA ILE A 249 -7.78 19.48 4.30
C ILE A 249 -8.61 19.34 3.02
N THR A 250 -9.68 20.10 2.89
CA THR A 250 -10.52 20.12 1.70
C THR A 250 -9.83 20.88 0.58
N VAL A 251 -9.73 20.26 -0.61
CA VAL A 251 -9.16 20.88 -1.81
C VAL A 251 -10.08 20.65 -3.01
N ASP A 252 -9.95 21.50 -4.02
CA ASP A 252 -10.56 21.33 -5.33
C ASP A 252 -9.67 20.47 -6.27
N LYS A 253 -10.05 20.33 -7.53
CA LYS A 253 -9.28 19.60 -8.54
C LYS A 253 -7.92 20.25 -8.87
N CYS A 254 -7.75 21.53 -8.58
CA CYS A 254 -6.49 22.25 -8.70
C CYS A 254 -5.60 22.11 -7.45
N GLN A 255 -5.99 21.26 -6.50
CA GLN A 255 -5.35 21.09 -5.17
C GLN A 255 -5.40 22.36 -4.31
N LYS A 256 -6.25 23.32 -4.64
CA LYS A 256 -6.44 24.59 -3.95
C LYS A 256 -7.39 24.40 -2.78
N THR A 257 -7.05 24.97 -1.63
CA THR A 257 -7.94 25.03 -0.46
C THR A 257 -8.96 26.16 -0.64
N ASN A 258 -9.81 26.38 0.37
CA ASN A 258 -10.67 27.56 0.41
C ASN A 258 -9.87 28.89 0.65
N VAL A 259 -8.58 28.83 0.87
CA VAL A 259 -7.68 30.01 0.97
C VAL A 259 -6.92 30.12 -0.34
N ASP A 260 -7.09 31.23 -1.04
CA ASP A 260 -6.67 31.42 -2.44
C ASP A 260 -5.21 31.10 -2.77
N ASN A 261 -4.31 31.30 -1.82
CA ASN A 261 -2.89 31.09 -1.98
C ASN A 261 -2.36 29.85 -1.27
N VAL A 262 -3.26 28.97 -0.76
CA VAL A 262 -2.85 27.74 -0.05
C VAL A 262 -3.42 26.51 -0.72
N TYR A 263 -2.53 25.57 -0.97
CA TYR A 263 -2.78 24.28 -1.60
C TYR A 263 -2.46 23.14 -0.61
N ALA A 264 -3.07 21.96 -0.79
CA ALA A 264 -2.71 20.78 -0.01
C ALA A 264 -2.66 19.53 -0.91
N ILE A 265 -1.69 18.65 -0.66
CA ILE A 265 -1.43 17.47 -1.48
C ILE A 265 -1.10 16.23 -0.64
N GLY A 266 -1.33 15.06 -1.20
CA GLY A 266 -0.99 13.77 -0.60
C GLY A 266 -1.90 13.37 0.53
N ASP A 267 -1.34 12.63 1.49
CA ASP A 267 -2.10 11.99 2.57
C ASP A 267 -2.88 12.99 3.45
N ILE A 268 -2.52 14.26 3.46
CA ILE A 268 -3.22 15.29 4.23
C ILE A 268 -4.46 15.84 3.52
N ALA A 269 -4.54 15.68 2.19
CA ALA A 269 -5.63 16.19 1.36
C ALA A 269 -6.72 15.15 1.09
N GLY A 270 -6.43 13.84 1.19
CA GLY A 270 -7.46 12.81 0.99
C GLY A 270 -6.91 11.41 0.67
N ASP A 271 -7.84 10.45 0.65
CA ASP A 271 -7.58 9.09 0.19
C ASP A 271 -7.56 8.99 -1.35
N PRO A 272 -6.92 7.95 -1.90
CA PRO A 272 -6.06 6.99 -1.20
C PRO A 272 -4.71 7.61 -0.78
N MET A 273 -4.18 7.21 0.38
CA MET A 273 -2.89 7.70 0.90
C MET A 273 -1.72 7.03 0.18
N LEU A 274 -1.48 7.42 -1.07
CA LEU A 274 -0.50 6.82 -1.98
C LEU A 274 0.50 7.87 -2.50
N ALA A 275 1.77 7.50 -2.51
CA ALA A 275 2.86 8.41 -2.87
C ALA A 275 2.79 8.89 -4.34
N HIS A 276 2.37 8.02 -5.28
CA HIS A 276 2.21 8.38 -6.68
C HIS A 276 1.04 9.35 -6.90
N LYS A 277 -0.08 9.20 -6.17
CA LYS A 277 -1.16 10.20 -6.12
C LYS A 277 -0.61 11.57 -5.67
N ALA A 278 0.09 11.60 -4.52
CA ALA A 278 0.68 12.83 -3.99
C ALA A 278 1.67 13.50 -4.97
N THR A 279 2.42 12.70 -5.75
CA THR A 279 3.33 13.22 -6.76
C THR A 279 2.59 13.92 -7.91
N HIS A 280 1.48 13.34 -8.38
CA HIS A 280 0.64 13.95 -9.42
C HIS A 280 -0.05 15.21 -8.89
N GLU A 281 -0.63 15.18 -7.71
CA GLU A 281 -1.22 16.34 -7.06
C GLU A 281 -0.21 17.48 -6.89
N GLY A 282 1.04 17.15 -6.52
CA GLY A 282 2.11 18.14 -6.39
C GLY A 282 2.49 18.80 -7.71
N LYS A 283 2.44 18.08 -8.83
CA LYS A 283 2.64 18.66 -10.17
C LYS A 283 1.49 19.61 -10.51
N VAL A 284 0.24 19.17 -10.33
CA VAL A 284 -0.95 20.00 -10.58
C VAL A 284 -0.89 21.29 -9.77
N ALA A 285 -0.63 21.20 -8.46
CA ALA A 285 -0.53 22.39 -7.61
C ALA A 285 0.56 23.36 -8.09
N ALA A 286 1.74 22.85 -8.48
CA ALA A 286 2.83 23.67 -8.97
C ALA A 286 2.50 24.34 -10.32
N GLU A 287 1.86 23.60 -11.24
CA GLU A 287 1.43 24.11 -12.55
C GLU A 287 0.38 25.21 -12.40
N VAL A 288 -0.61 25.00 -11.53
CA VAL A 288 -1.64 26.01 -11.24
C VAL A 288 -1.04 27.28 -10.63
N ILE A 289 -0.10 27.14 -9.68
CA ILE A 289 0.63 28.28 -9.09
C ILE A 289 1.40 29.06 -10.17
N CYS A 290 1.92 28.37 -11.18
CA CYS A 290 2.60 29.00 -12.33
C CYS A 290 1.64 29.57 -13.38
N GLY A 291 0.31 29.52 -13.17
CA GLY A 291 -0.70 30.04 -14.11
C GLY A 291 -1.00 29.11 -15.28
N LEU A 292 -0.59 27.84 -15.23
CA LEU A 292 -0.92 26.85 -16.24
C LEU A 292 -2.31 26.25 -15.98
N PRO A 293 -3.07 25.90 -17.04
CA PRO A 293 -4.36 25.23 -16.92
C PRO A 293 -4.13 23.75 -16.58
N ALA A 294 -4.15 23.41 -15.29
CA ALA A 294 -3.98 22.04 -14.82
C ALA A 294 -5.03 21.67 -13.77
N GLU A 295 -5.48 20.42 -13.81
CA GLU A 295 -6.35 19.84 -12.79
C GLU A 295 -6.01 18.35 -12.57
N PHE A 296 -6.31 17.84 -11.39
CA PHE A 296 -6.20 16.44 -11.06
C PHE A 296 -7.46 15.71 -11.53
N ASP A 297 -7.38 15.09 -12.69
CA ASP A 297 -8.47 14.38 -13.38
C ASP A 297 -8.18 12.90 -13.65
N ALA A 298 -7.24 12.31 -12.89
CA ALA A 298 -6.89 10.90 -13.02
C ALA A 298 -8.14 10.01 -12.96
N LYS A 299 -8.39 9.23 -14.00
CA LYS A 299 -9.50 8.28 -14.07
C LYS A 299 -9.30 7.10 -13.15
N ALA A 300 -8.03 6.73 -12.90
CA ALA A 300 -7.67 5.59 -12.10
C ALA A 300 -6.35 5.78 -11.35
N ILE A 301 -6.30 5.34 -10.10
CA ILE A 301 -5.11 5.37 -9.26
C ILE A 301 -4.79 3.93 -8.85
N PRO A 302 -3.70 3.32 -9.35
CA PRO A 302 -3.37 1.94 -9.02
C PRO A 302 -2.98 1.78 -7.54
N ALA A 303 -3.41 0.68 -6.94
CA ALA A 303 -3.02 0.26 -5.60
C ALA A 303 -2.27 -1.06 -5.66
N VAL A 304 -1.21 -1.19 -4.85
CA VAL A 304 -0.37 -2.39 -4.81
C VAL A 304 -0.06 -2.77 -3.38
N ILE A 305 -0.19 -4.05 -3.09
CA ILE A 305 0.20 -4.70 -1.83
C ILE A 305 1.37 -5.63 -2.17
N PHE A 306 2.53 -5.36 -1.59
CA PHE A 306 3.80 -6.02 -1.91
C PHE A 306 4.06 -7.26 -1.04
N THR A 307 3.01 -7.98 -0.69
CA THR A 307 3.11 -9.32 -0.10
C THR A 307 3.58 -10.34 -1.15
N ASP A 308 3.67 -11.61 -0.80
CA ASP A 308 3.89 -12.67 -1.77
C ASP A 308 2.77 -13.74 -1.62
N PRO A 309 1.89 -13.94 -2.64
CA PRO A 309 1.80 -13.16 -3.88
C PRO A 309 1.47 -11.68 -3.66
N GLU A 310 1.89 -10.83 -4.59
CA GLU A 310 1.48 -9.44 -4.65
C GLU A 310 0.00 -9.36 -5.05
N ILE A 311 -0.68 -8.30 -4.61
CA ILE A 311 -2.04 -7.98 -5.06
C ILE A 311 -2.01 -6.55 -5.59
N ALA A 312 -2.52 -6.35 -6.80
CA ALA A 312 -2.64 -5.03 -7.39
C ALA A 312 -4.02 -4.85 -8.02
N TRP A 313 -4.55 -3.63 -7.97
CA TRP A 313 -5.79 -3.28 -8.64
C TRP A 313 -5.80 -1.81 -9.05
N VAL A 314 -6.62 -1.49 -10.02
CA VAL A 314 -6.83 -0.15 -10.54
C VAL A 314 -8.24 0.00 -11.10
N GLY A 315 -8.82 1.19 -11.02
CA GLY A 315 -10.20 1.44 -11.40
C GLY A 315 -11.19 0.86 -10.40
N ILE A 316 -12.39 0.50 -10.85
CA ILE A 316 -13.46 0.00 -9.98
C ILE A 316 -13.22 -1.47 -9.59
N THR A 317 -13.47 -1.81 -8.34
CA THR A 317 -13.51 -3.20 -7.88
C THR A 317 -14.90 -3.81 -8.08
N GLU A 318 -15.02 -5.15 -8.10
CA GLU A 318 -16.32 -5.81 -8.12
C GLU A 318 -17.18 -5.46 -6.89
N ALA A 319 -16.53 -5.29 -5.74
CA ALA A 319 -17.21 -4.90 -4.51
C ALA A 319 -17.82 -3.49 -4.63
N GLU A 320 -17.06 -2.52 -5.14
CA GLU A 320 -17.53 -1.17 -5.37
C GLU A 320 -18.61 -1.10 -6.47
N ALA A 321 -18.45 -1.89 -7.54
CA ALA A 321 -19.46 -1.96 -8.61
C ALA A 321 -20.81 -2.46 -8.07
N LYS A 322 -20.79 -3.48 -7.22
CA LYS A 322 -22.00 -4.00 -6.56
C LYS A 322 -22.61 -2.98 -5.59
N GLU A 323 -21.79 -2.35 -4.76
CA GLU A 323 -22.24 -1.33 -3.79
C GLU A 323 -22.89 -0.14 -4.49
N LYS A 324 -22.28 0.33 -5.59
CA LYS A 324 -22.76 1.47 -6.37
C LYS A 324 -23.78 1.10 -7.44
N SER A 325 -24.18 -0.18 -7.55
CA SER A 325 -25.08 -0.71 -8.58
C SER A 325 -24.64 -0.36 -10.02
N ILE A 326 -23.32 -0.37 -10.26
CA ILE A 326 -22.74 -0.17 -11.59
C ILE A 326 -22.74 -1.50 -12.32
N PRO A 327 -23.42 -1.60 -13.50
CA PRO A 327 -23.40 -2.81 -14.30
C PRO A 327 -21.98 -3.10 -14.81
N TYR A 328 -21.57 -4.33 -14.78
CA TYR A 328 -20.28 -4.75 -15.30
C TYR A 328 -20.31 -6.19 -15.82
N GLN A 329 -19.37 -6.50 -16.69
CA GLN A 329 -18.97 -7.85 -17.06
C GLN A 329 -17.47 -8.02 -16.79
N LYS A 330 -16.99 -9.25 -16.73
CA LYS A 330 -15.56 -9.49 -16.49
C LYS A 330 -15.00 -10.62 -17.35
N GLY A 331 -13.72 -10.48 -17.71
CA GLY A 331 -12.86 -11.55 -18.14
C GLY A 331 -11.88 -11.90 -17.02
N GLU A 332 -11.62 -13.19 -16.83
CA GLU A 332 -10.73 -13.68 -15.77
C GLU A 332 -9.87 -14.83 -16.31
N PHE A 333 -8.55 -14.69 -16.18
CA PHE A 333 -7.61 -15.74 -16.58
C PHE A 333 -6.84 -16.26 -15.35
N PRO A 334 -6.96 -17.57 -15.02
CA PRO A 334 -6.21 -18.19 -13.94
C PRO A 334 -4.77 -18.45 -14.37
N TRP A 335 -3.80 -18.09 -13.54
CA TRP A 335 -2.38 -18.28 -13.86
C TRP A 335 -1.95 -19.75 -13.91
N ALA A 336 -2.76 -20.66 -13.43
CA ALA A 336 -2.57 -22.10 -13.62
C ALA A 336 -2.59 -22.53 -15.10
N ALA A 337 -3.14 -21.70 -15.99
CA ALA A 337 -3.11 -21.90 -17.44
C ALA A 337 -1.96 -21.13 -18.13
N SER A 338 -1.20 -20.29 -17.41
CA SER A 338 -0.08 -19.53 -17.99
C SER A 338 1.21 -20.36 -18.01
N GLY A 339 1.81 -20.53 -19.19
CA GLY A 339 3.09 -21.22 -19.34
C GLY A 339 4.21 -20.59 -18.53
N LYS A 340 4.28 -19.23 -18.46
CA LYS A 340 5.27 -18.53 -17.65
C LYS A 340 5.08 -18.77 -16.16
N SER A 341 3.87 -18.72 -15.70
CA SER A 341 3.52 -18.97 -14.30
C SER A 341 3.89 -20.40 -13.87
N LEU A 342 3.59 -21.40 -14.70
CA LEU A 342 3.97 -22.79 -14.47
C LEU A 342 5.50 -22.97 -14.45
N ALA A 343 6.23 -22.36 -15.39
CA ALA A 343 7.68 -22.42 -15.43
C ALA A 343 8.35 -21.81 -14.18
N MET A 344 7.68 -20.84 -13.54
CA MET A 344 8.13 -20.23 -12.28
C MET A 344 7.68 -21.03 -11.04
N GLY A 345 6.83 -22.05 -11.18
CA GLY A 345 6.21 -22.73 -10.05
C GLY A 345 5.25 -21.85 -9.24
N ARG A 346 4.67 -20.82 -9.87
CA ARG A 346 3.86 -19.77 -9.22
C ARG A 346 2.48 -19.64 -9.89
N ASN A 347 1.70 -20.72 -9.79
CA ASN A 347 0.42 -20.88 -10.48
C ASN A 347 -0.81 -20.45 -9.67
N GLU A 348 -0.62 -19.87 -8.50
CA GLU A 348 -1.67 -19.43 -7.60
C GLU A 348 -2.38 -18.14 -8.01
N GLY A 349 -1.82 -17.44 -9.01
CA GLY A 349 -2.27 -16.11 -9.44
C GLY A 349 -3.51 -16.11 -10.31
N ARG A 350 -4.02 -14.91 -10.56
CA ARG A 350 -5.06 -14.61 -11.54
C ARG A 350 -4.97 -13.17 -12.01
N THR A 351 -5.45 -12.92 -13.20
CA THR A 351 -5.71 -11.60 -13.77
C THR A 351 -7.19 -11.51 -14.10
N LYS A 352 -7.86 -10.45 -13.66
CA LYS A 352 -9.23 -10.12 -14.04
C LYS A 352 -9.33 -8.71 -14.57
N ILE A 353 -10.18 -8.51 -15.55
CA ILE A 353 -10.52 -7.20 -16.11
C ILE A 353 -12.03 -7.03 -16.00
N ILE A 354 -12.44 -5.86 -15.55
CA ILE A 354 -13.85 -5.46 -15.41
C ILE A 354 -14.15 -4.51 -16.55
N PHE A 355 -15.18 -4.83 -17.32
CA PHE A 355 -15.60 -4.09 -18.49
C PHE A 355 -17.00 -3.48 -18.28
N ASP A 356 -17.20 -2.31 -18.82
CA ASP A 356 -18.52 -1.73 -19.03
C ASP A 356 -19.29 -2.59 -20.05
N PRO A 357 -20.51 -3.03 -19.77
CA PRO A 357 -21.21 -3.98 -20.62
C PRO A 357 -21.66 -3.41 -21.97
N ASP A 358 -21.86 -2.10 -22.07
CA ASP A 358 -22.37 -1.43 -23.27
C ASP A 358 -21.21 -1.02 -24.21
N THR A 359 -20.17 -0.42 -23.64
CA THR A 359 -19.03 0.11 -24.38
C THR A 359 -17.86 -0.86 -24.49
N LYS A 360 -17.88 -1.94 -23.72
CA LYS A 360 -16.76 -2.90 -23.52
C LYS A 360 -15.46 -2.26 -23.00
N ARG A 361 -15.49 -1.00 -22.59
CA ARG A 361 -14.30 -0.31 -22.07
C ARG A 361 -13.87 -0.88 -20.74
N THR A 362 -12.56 -0.91 -20.54
CA THR A 362 -11.95 -1.29 -19.27
C THR A 362 -12.28 -0.25 -18.20
N ILE A 363 -12.94 -0.67 -17.13
CA ILE A 363 -13.30 0.18 -15.99
C ILE A 363 -12.63 -0.27 -14.69
N GLY A 364 -12.07 -1.47 -14.66
CA GLY A 364 -11.33 -1.97 -13.52
C GLY A 364 -10.44 -3.15 -13.86
N VAL A 365 -9.34 -3.31 -13.14
CA VAL A 365 -8.41 -4.44 -13.28
C VAL A 365 -7.96 -4.89 -11.92
N GLY A 366 -7.84 -6.21 -11.73
CA GLY A 366 -7.28 -6.82 -10.53
C GLY A 366 -6.33 -7.96 -10.86
N ILE A 367 -5.16 -7.97 -10.22
CA ILE A 367 -4.13 -8.98 -10.43
C ILE A 367 -3.64 -9.47 -9.07
N VAL A 368 -3.52 -10.79 -8.92
CA VAL A 368 -2.81 -11.40 -7.81
C VAL A 368 -1.78 -12.38 -8.35
N GLY A 369 -0.54 -12.26 -7.88
CA GLY A 369 0.57 -13.10 -8.31
C GLY A 369 1.91 -12.39 -8.16
N PRO A 370 3.05 -13.06 -8.45
CA PRO A 370 4.34 -12.40 -8.50
C PRO A 370 4.36 -11.28 -9.54
N ASN A 371 4.93 -10.13 -9.17
CA ASN A 371 5.05 -8.93 -10.00
C ASN A 371 3.70 -8.28 -10.41
N ALA A 372 2.62 -8.54 -9.68
CA ALA A 372 1.33 -7.89 -9.94
C ALA A 372 1.44 -6.36 -9.90
N GLY A 373 2.34 -5.83 -9.04
CA GLY A 373 2.61 -4.39 -8.93
C GLY A 373 3.21 -3.76 -10.19
N ASP A 374 4.00 -4.50 -10.97
CA ASP A 374 4.53 -4.04 -12.25
C ASP A 374 3.50 -4.20 -13.38
N LEU A 375 2.77 -5.31 -13.38
CA LEU A 375 1.77 -5.65 -14.39
C LEU A 375 0.56 -4.71 -14.38
N ILE A 376 0.15 -4.19 -13.22
CA ILE A 376 -1.05 -3.34 -13.11
C ILE A 376 -0.95 -2.03 -13.89
N SER A 377 0.26 -1.61 -14.26
CA SER A 377 0.50 -0.40 -15.04
C SER A 377 -0.14 -0.43 -16.41
N GLU A 378 -0.23 -1.60 -17.04
CA GLU A 378 -0.95 -1.81 -18.30
C GLU A 378 -2.46 -1.58 -18.10
N GLY A 379 -3.04 -2.11 -17.03
CA GLY A 379 -4.43 -1.85 -16.67
C GLY A 379 -4.73 -0.38 -16.39
N ALA A 380 -3.81 0.32 -15.72
CA ALA A 380 -3.95 1.76 -15.51
C ALA A 380 -3.94 2.52 -16.84
N LEU A 381 -3.05 2.17 -17.76
CA LEU A 381 -2.98 2.77 -19.08
C LEU A 381 -4.25 2.47 -19.90
N ALA A 382 -4.75 1.24 -19.85
CA ALA A 382 -5.98 0.85 -20.56
C ALA A 382 -7.18 1.70 -20.10
N ILE A 383 -7.35 1.94 -18.80
CA ILE A 383 -8.41 2.80 -18.26
C ILE A 383 -8.21 4.26 -18.66
N GLU A 384 -7.01 4.81 -18.54
CA GLU A 384 -6.72 6.21 -18.90
C GLU A 384 -6.96 6.48 -20.39
N MET A 385 -6.56 5.56 -21.26
CA MET A 385 -6.77 5.65 -22.70
C MET A 385 -8.17 5.28 -23.15
N GLY A 386 -8.99 4.66 -22.28
CA GLY A 386 -10.33 4.20 -22.60
C GLY A 386 -10.34 2.98 -23.52
N ALA A 387 -9.29 2.15 -23.45
CA ALA A 387 -9.18 0.91 -24.21
C ALA A 387 -10.33 -0.07 -23.87
N ASP A 388 -10.86 -0.72 -24.89
CA ASP A 388 -11.87 -1.76 -24.74
C ASP A 388 -11.26 -3.17 -24.76
N ALA A 389 -12.09 -4.18 -24.70
CA ALA A 389 -11.65 -5.57 -24.66
C ALA A 389 -10.93 -5.99 -25.97
N GLU A 390 -11.37 -5.45 -27.13
CA GLU A 390 -10.79 -5.75 -28.42
C GLU A 390 -9.40 -5.12 -28.55
N ASP A 391 -9.21 -3.88 -28.10
CA ASP A 391 -7.91 -3.20 -28.08
C ASP A 391 -6.86 -4.03 -27.30
N ILE A 392 -7.27 -4.59 -26.17
CA ILE A 392 -6.39 -5.39 -25.29
C ILE A 392 -6.10 -6.75 -25.94
N SER A 393 -7.11 -7.46 -26.44
CA SER A 393 -6.97 -8.80 -27.01
C SER A 393 -6.16 -8.81 -28.31
N LEU A 394 -6.23 -7.73 -29.11
CA LEU A 394 -5.45 -7.57 -30.34
C LEU A 394 -4.02 -7.06 -30.08
N THR A 395 -3.71 -6.58 -28.88
CA THR A 395 -2.36 -6.18 -28.51
C THR A 395 -1.46 -7.41 -28.37
N ILE A 396 -0.40 -7.50 -29.18
CA ILE A 396 0.55 -8.62 -29.14
C ILE A 396 1.39 -8.54 -27.87
N HIS A 397 1.26 -9.55 -27.01
CA HIS A 397 2.08 -9.70 -25.80
C HIS A 397 3.26 -10.65 -26.05
N PRO A 398 4.44 -10.39 -25.47
CA PRO A 398 5.59 -11.27 -25.68
C PRO A 398 5.41 -12.62 -24.97
N HIS A 399 5.78 -13.71 -25.65
CA HIS A 399 5.69 -15.09 -25.14
C HIS A 399 7.05 -15.67 -24.74
N PRO A 400 7.21 -16.37 -23.57
CA PRO A 400 6.21 -16.50 -22.50
C PRO A 400 6.42 -15.41 -21.43
N THR A 401 5.38 -14.71 -21.08
CA THR A 401 5.42 -13.69 -20.00
C THR A 401 4.18 -13.75 -19.11
N LEU A 402 4.22 -13.04 -17.98
CA LEU A 402 3.03 -12.84 -17.14
C LEU A 402 2.07 -11.79 -17.75
N GLY A 403 2.57 -10.90 -18.60
CA GLY A 403 1.76 -9.91 -19.32
C GLY A 403 0.69 -10.54 -20.20
N GLU A 404 0.96 -11.71 -20.81
CA GLU A 404 -0.03 -12.44 -21.61
C GLU A 404 -1.33 -12.70 -20.87
N THR A 405 -1.28 -12.83 -19.53
CA THR A 405 -2.47 -13.05 -18.71
C THR A 405 -3.47 -11.90 -18.77
N PHE A 406 -3.01 -10.70 -19.17
CA PHE A 406 -3.86 -9.53 -19.36
C PHE A 406 -4.65 -9.64 -20.67
N ALA A 407 -3.99 -9.92 -21.79
CA ALA A 407 -4.67 -10.21 -23.06
C ALA A 407 -5.63 -11.41 -22.93
N ASN A 408 -5.15 -12.51 -22.34
CA ASN A 408 -5.97 -13.70 -22.14
C ASN A 408 -7.23 -13.43 -21.30
N ALA A 409 -7.17 -12.52 -20.33
CA ALA A 409 -8.35 -12.11 -19.58
C ALA A 409 -9.37 -11.35 -20.46
N ALA A 410 -8.90 -10.50 -21.39
CA ALA A 410 -9.77 -9.84 -22.36
C ALA A 410 -10.37 -10.86 -23.36
N GLU A 411 -9.56 -11.79 -23.87
CA GLU A 411 -10.03 -12.88 -24.75
C GLU A 411 -11.07 -13.79 -24.08
N VAL A 412 -10.93 -14.03 -22.76
CA VAL A 412 -11.97 -14.77 -21.99
C VAL A 412 -13.29 -14.01 -22.03
N PHE A 413 -13.27 -12.69 -21.88
CA PHE A 413 -14.47 -11.87 -21.96
C PHE A 413 -15.10 -11.93 -23.36
N GLU A 414 -14.29 -11.87 -24.41
CA GLU A 414 -14.76 -11.92 -25.81
C GLU A 414 -15.12 -13.36 -26.29
N GLY A 415 -14.72 -14.39 -25.54
CA GLY A 415 -14.93 -15.78 -25.90
C GLY A 415 -13.99 -16.30 -26.98
N THR A 416 -12.84 -15.64 -27.19
CA THR A 416 -11.82 -15.96 -28.20
C THR A 416 -10.58 -16.66 -27.66
N VAL A 417 -10.46 -16.76 -26.32
CA VAL A 417 -9.31 -17.37 -25.65
C VAL A 417 -9.02 -18.79 -26.13
N THR A 418 -7.76 -19.07 -26.45
CA THR A 418 -7.29 -20.40 -26.90
C THR A 418 -6.59 -21.19 -25.79
N ASP A 419 -5.98 -20.49 -24.81
CA ASP A 419 -5.17 -21.08 -23.74
C ASP A 419 -6.00 -21.61 -22.55
N LEU A 420 -7.33 -21.41 -22.60
CA LEU A 420 -8.26 -21.86 -21.55
C LEU A 420 -9.52 -22.43 -22.18
N TYR A 421 -9.84 -23.70 -21.87
CA TYR A 421 -11.12 -24.28 -22.28
C TYR A 421 -12.25 -23.77 -21.38
N ILE A 422 -13.17 -23.03 -21.96
CA ILE A 422 -14.39 -22.55 -21.30
C ILE A 422 -15.59 -23.34 -21.88
N PRO A 423 -16.25 -24.21 -21.09
CA PRO A 423 -17.43 -24.89 -21.56
C PRO A 423 -18.52 -23.89 -21.95
N LYS A 424 -19.09 -24.04 -23.14
CA LYS A 424 -20.30 -23.29 -23.51
C LYS A 424 -21.41 -23.62 -22.53
N LYS A 425 -22.03 -22.61 -21.93
CA LYS A 425 -23.25 -22.84 -21.14
C LYS A 425 -24.28 -23.48 -22.06
N PRO A 426 -24.95 -24.56 -21.62
CA PRO A 426 -26.11 -25.07 -22.36
C PRO A 426 -27.12 -23.92 -22.47
N GLY A 427 -27.54 -23.60 -23.70
CA GLY A 427 -28.53 -22.58 -24.02
C GLY A 427 -29.89 -22.89 -23.43
#